data_f226051eec60b298089157a19ad8c720
#
_entry.id   f226051eec60b298089157a19ad8c720
#
_cell.length_a   1.000
_cell.length_b   1.000
_cell.length_c   1.000
_cell.angle_alpha   90.00
_cell.angle_beta   90.00
_cell.angle_gamma   90.00
#
_symmetry.space_group_name_H-M   'P 1'
#
loop_
_entity.id
_entity.type
_entity.pdbx_description
1 polymer ?
#
loop_
_entity_poly.entity_id
_entity_poly.type
_entity_poly.pdbx_seq_one_letter_code
_entity_poly.pdbx_strand_id
1 'polypeptide(L)'
;LKGEGEKMTEIKITVPGVAATQRPRIAAGGRGMYNVPAVKAWKAVVKEAAFVAMLEAGRSQFPIPAGTSVTAVYRFYLPWPKATPKKLALTYGDHPQKPDLKNLLSHTEDALSEAGVWTDDNQVDEIPMRKWRCPRGEERVEITVTW
;
A
#
# COMPACT_ATOMS: atom_id res chain seq x y z
N LEU A 1 -23.10 -5.68 7.91
CA LEU A 1 -23.34 -6.09 6.51
C LEU A 1 -24.15 -5.03 5.79
N LYS A 2 -23.82 -4.79 4.54
CA LYS A 2 -24.63 -3.96 3.66
C LYS A 2 -25.77 -4.80 3.11
N GLY A 3 -26.96 -4.22 3.01
CA GLY A 3 -28.11 -4.88 2.45
C GLY A 3 -28.02 -5.07 0.94
N GLU A 4 -28.90 -5.90 0.40
CA GLU A 4 -29.01 -6.06 -1.06
C GLU A 4 -29.34 -4.72 -1.72
N GLY A 5 -28.68 -4.42 -2.81
CA GLY A 5 -28.86 -3.18 -3.55
C GLY A 5 -28.06 -1.99 -3.02
N GLU A 6 -27.41 -2.11 -1.88
CA GLU A 6 -26.48 -1.08 -1.41
C GLU A 6 -25.20 -1.09 -2.26
N LYS A 7 -24.80 0.10 -2.70
CA LYS A 7 -23.52 0.25 -3.43
C LYS A 7 -22.38 0.33 -2.44
N MET A 8 -21.37 -0.51 -2.62
CA MET A 8 -20.11 -0.40 -1.90
C MET A 8 -19.42 0.89 -2.34
N THR A 9 -18.91 1.64 -1.39
CA THR A 9 -18.05 2.78 -1.68
C THR A 9 -16.63 2.29 -1.94
N GLU A 10 -15.97 2.89 -2.91
CA GLU A 10 -14.65 2.43 -3.33
C GLU A 10 -13.76 3.62 -3.67
N ILE A 11 -12.48 3.54 -3.27
CA ILE A 11 -11.45 4.43 -3.79
C ILE A 11 -10.27 3.61 -4.31
N LYS A 12 -9.60 4.14 -5.32
CA LYS A 12 -8.39 3.54 -5.90
C LYS A 12 -7.22 4.49 -5.68
N ILE A 13 -6.15 3.96 -5.12
CA ILE A 13 -4.94 4.71 -4.82
C ILE A 13 -3.80 4.07 -5.60
N THR A 14 -3.15 4.83 -6.48
CA THR A 14 -1.96 4.36 -7.20
C THR A 14 -0.75 5.08 -6.65
N VAL A 15 0.20 4.30 -6.11
CA VAL A 15 1.43 4.82 -5.52
C VAL A 15 2.59 4.45 -6.43
N PRO A 16 3.29 5.42 -7.03
CA PRO A 16 4.46 5.10 -7.86
C PRO A 16 5.63 4.61 -7.00
N GLY A 17 6.38 3.66 -7.51
CA GLY A 17 7.59 3.16 -6.86
C GLY A 17 7.44 1.80 -6.20
N VAL A 18 8.45 1.44 -5.43
CA VAL A 18 8.57 0.14 -4.75
C VAL A 18 8.42 0.36 -3.25
N ALA A 19 7.57 -0.45 -2.62
CA ALA A 19 7.35 -0.37 -1.18
C ALA A 19 8.64 -0.62 -0.40
N ALA A 20 8.90 0.24 0.59
CA ALA A 20 10.02 0.06 1.51
C ALA A 20 9.72 -1.09 2.48
N THR A 21 10.75 -1.91 2.74
CA THR A 21 10.61 -3.11 3.55
C THR A 21 11.52 -3.13 4.77
N GLN A 22 12.34 -2.10 4.97
CA GLN A 22 13.28 -2.04 6.08
C GLN A 22 12.56 -1.98 7.42
N ARG A 23 13.14 -2.65 8.42
CA ARG A 23 12.62 -2.62 9.79
C ARG A 23 13.08 -1.34 10.50
N PRO A 24 12.31 -0.85 11.49
CA PRO A 24 12.76 0.22 12.35
C PRO A 24 14.09 -0.14 13.02
N ARG A 25 14.94 0.87 13.27
CA ARG A 25 16.23 0.72 13.95
C ARG A 25 16.17 1.34 15.33
N ILE A 26 16.99 0.81 16.25
CA ILE A 26 17.13 1.37 17.59
C ILE A 26 17.94 2.66 17.48
N ALA A 27 17.44 3.74 18.10
CA ALA A 27 18.14 5.01 18.14
C ALA A 27 19.44 4.90 18.95
N ALA A 28 20.42 5.74 18.62
CA ALA A 28 21.68 5.81 19.36
C ALA A 28 21.40 6.01 20.87
N GLY A 29 22.09 5.25 21.71
CA GLY A 29 21.89 5.28 23.15
C GLY A 29 20.67 4.52 23.65
N GLY A 30 20.01 3.71 22.82
CA GLY A 30 18.88 2.89 23.23
C GLY A 30 17.59 3.68 23.52
N ARG A 31 17.45 4.89 22.98
CA ARG A 31 16.33 5.81 23.26
C ARG A 31 15.12 5.61 22.35
N GLY A 32 14.71 4.38 22.13
CA GLY A 32 13.56 4.05 21.29
C GLY A 32 13.95 3.70 19.87
N MET A 33 12.96 3.53 19.01
CA MET A 33 13.13 3.07 17.63
C MET A 33 12.72 4.17 16.64
N TYR A 34 13.33 4.14 15.46
CA TYR A 34 12.99 5.06 14.38
C TYR A 34 12.98 4.34 13.04
N ASN A 35 12.17 4.85 12.11
CA ASN A 35 12.16 4.34 10.74
C ASN A 35 13.35 4.90 9.97
N VAL A 36 13.98 4.05 9.14
CA VAL A 36 15.06 4.48 8.25
C VAL A 36 14.54 5.47 7.20
N PRO A 37 15.40 6.34 6.62
CA PRO A 37 14.96 7.34 5.64
C PRO A 37 14.14 6.80 4.48
N ALA A 38 14.47 5.63 3.95
CA ALA A 38 13.72 5.01 2.85
C ALA A 38 12.27 4.71 3.23
N VAL A 39 12.02 4.30 4.49
CA VAL A 39 10.67 4.04 4.99
C VAL A 39 9.89 5.35 5.13
N LYS A 40 10.51 6.39 5.66
CA LYS A 40 9.88 7.72 5.78
C LYS A 40 9.52 8.27 4.41
N ALA A 41 10.40 8.15 3.44
CA ALA A 41 10.17 8.61 2.07
C ALA A 41 9.01 7.83 1.42
N TRP A 42 8.99 6.52 1.57
CA TRP A 42 7.92 5.69 1.04
C TRP A 42 6.57 6.05 1.66
N LYS A 43 6.52 6.17 2.98
CA LYS A 43 5.27 6.54 3.68
C LYS A 43 4.76 7.90 3.22
N ALA A 44 5.64 8.86 2.97
CA ALA A 44 5.26 10.18 2.46
C ALA A 44 4.62 10.09 1.08
N VAL A 45 5.17 9.27 0.18
CA VAL A 45 4.62 9.05 -1.17
C VAL A 45 3.24 8.38 -1.10
N VAL A 46 3.09 7.38 -0.23
CA VAL A 46 1.80 6.70 -0.02
C VAL A 46 0.75 7.68 0.51
N LYS A 47 1.10 8.48 1.52
CA LYS A 47 0.19 9.47 2.10
C LYS A 47 -0.28 10.49 1.07
N GLU A 48 0.64 10.98 0.24
CA GLU A 48 0.30 11.93 -0.82
C GLU A 48 -0.70 11.33 -1.81
N ALA A 49 -0.45 10.11 -2.29
CA ALA A 49 -1.35 9.42 -3.18
C ALA A 49 -2.73 9.18 -2.53
N ALA A 50 -2.75 8.84 -1.24
CA ALA A 50 -3.99 8.66 -0.49
C ALA A 50 -4.78 9.98 -0.37
N PHE A 51 -4.10 11.08 -0.07
CA PHE A 51 -4.75 12.40 0.02
C PHE A 51 -5.40 12.81 -1.30
N VAL A 52 -4.72 12.59 -2.42
CA VAL A 52 -5.28 12.89 -3.75
C VAL A 52 -6.54 12.05 -3.99
N ALA A 53 -6.48 10.75 -3.73
CA ALA A 53 -7.62 9.86 -3.93
C ALA A 53 -8.81 10.23 -3.03
N MET A 54 -8.54 10.60 -1.77
CA MET A 54 -9.59 11.02 -0.83
C MET A 54 -10.23 12.35 -1.24
N LEU A 55 -9.44 13.29 -1.76
CA LEU A 55 -9.97 14.56 -2.26
C LEU A 55 -10.89 14.33 -3.47
N GLU A 56 -10.48 13.49 -4.40
CA GLU A 56 -11.27 13.16 -5.59
C GLU A 56 -12.58 12.46 -5.24
N ALA A 57 -12.56 11.61 -4.21
CA ALA A 57 -13.74 10.87 -3.76
C ALA A 57 -14.69 11.71 -2.90
N GLY A 58 -14.22 12.83 -2.37
CA GLY A 58 -14.96 13.66 -1.42
C GLY A 58 -14.37 13.52 -0.01
N ARG A 59 -13.61 14.51 0.41
CA ARG A 59 -12.82 14.50 1.65
C ARG A 59 -13.66 14.23 2.91
N SER A 60 -14.92 14.64 2.90
CA SER A 60 -15.82 14.48 4.05
C SER A 60 -16.16 13.02 4.39
N GLN A 61 -15.87 12.08 3.48
CA GLN A 61 -16.10 10.65 3.73
C GLN A 61 -15.01 10.02 4.60
N PHE A 62 -13.93 10.75 4.87
CA PHE A 62 -12.75 10.23 5.55
C PHE A 62 -12.46 10.95 6.85
N PRO A 63 -11.93 10.24 7.84
CA PRO A 63 -11.66 8.79 7.82
C PRO A 63 -12.96 7.98 7.78
N ILE A 64 -12.88 6.79 7.20
CA ILE A 64 -14.01 5.84 7.22
C ILE A 64 -14.43 5.62 8.67
N PRO A 65 -15.71 5.80 9.02
CA PRO A 65 -16.14 5.78 10.41
C PRO A 65 -15.78 4.49 11.15
N ALA A 66 -15.40 4.63 12.42
CA ALA A 66 -15.11 3.50 13.29
C ALA A 66 -16.25 2.48 13.27
N GLY A 67 -15.94 1.19 13.31
CA GLY A 67 -16.92 0.12 13.26
C GLY A 67 -17.37 -0.27 11.86
N THR A 68 -16.97 0.48 10.82
CA THR A 68 -17.26 0.11 9.43
C THR A 68 -16.19 -0.88 8.95
N SER A 69 -16.65 -2.01 8.41
CA SER A 69 -15.77 -3.05 7.83
C SER A 69 -15.15 -2.55 6.54
N VAL A 70 -13.86 -2.76 6.39
CA VAL A 70 -13.06 -2.28 5.25
C VAL A 70 -12.33 -3.45 4.58
N THR A 71 -12.41 -3.51 3.27
CA THR A 71 -11.57 -4.40 2.45
C THR A 71 -10.51 -3.56 1.77
N ALA A 72 -9.25 -3.94 1.94
CA ALA A 72 -8.13 -3.26 1.29
C ALA A 72 -7.36 -4.26 0.42
N VAL A 73 -7.41 -4.04 -0.89
CA VAL A 73 -6.73 -4.88 -1.89
C VAL A 73 -5.42 -4.23 -2.28
N TYR A 74 -4.32 -4.95 -2.18
CA TYR A 74 -2.99 -4.45 -2.54
C TYR A 74 -2.42 -5.24 -3.70
N ARG A 75 -1.97 -4.54 -4.74
CA ARG A 75 -1.25 -5.11 -5.88
C ARG A 75 0.11 -4.44 -5.97
N PHE A 76 1.16 -5.23 -5.71
CA PHE A 76 2.55 -4.75 -5.72
C PHE A 76 3.22 -5.15 -7.03
N TYR A 77 3.69 -4.17 -7.79
CA TYR A 77 4.41 -4.39 -9.04
C TYR A 77 5.87 -3.99 -8.85
N LEU A 78 6.76 -4.98 -8.94
CA LEU A 78 8.19 -4.81 -8.71
C LEU A 78 8.97 -5.07 -10.00
N PRO A 79 9.99 -4.27 -10.31
CA PRO A 79 10.71 -4.42 -11.56
C PRO A 79 11.51 -5.73 -11.60
N TRP A 80 11.68 -6.26 -12.80
CA TRP A 80 12.56 -7.38 -13.03
C TRP A 80 14.01 -7.02 -12.64
N PRO A 81 14.82 -8.00 -12.15
CA PRO A 81 16.24 -7.78 -11.90
C PRO A 81 16.96 -7.33 -13.18
N LYS A 82 18.05 -6.58 -13.02
CA LYS A 82 18.83 -6.04 -14.16
C LYS A 82 19.32 -7.12 -15.11
N ALA A 83 19.67 -8.31 -14.60
CA ALA A 83 20.19 -9.42 -15.38
C ALA A 83 19.12 -10.19 -16.17
N THR A 84 17.84 -9.81 -16.04
CA THR A 84 16.74 -10.48 -16.74
C THR A 84 16.86 -10.29 -18.26
N PRO A 85 16.64 -11.35 -19.09
CA PRO A 85 16.63 -11.20 -20.54
C PRO A 85 15.62 -10.15 -20.99
N LYS A 86 16.01 -9.35 -22.00
CA LYS A 86 15.22 -8.18 -22.44
C LYS A 86 13.77 -8.50 -22.77
N LYS A 87 13.51 -9.59 -23.47
CA LYS A 87 12.13 -9.94 -23.84
C LYS A 87 11.26 -10.20 -22.63
N LEU A 88 11.78 -10.93 -21.64
CA LEU A 88 11.06 -11.22 -20.39
C LEU A 88 10.87 -9.94 -19.58
N ALA A 89 11.89 -9.10 -19.52
CA ALA A 89 11.88 -7.85 -18.75
C ALA A 89 10.84 -6.82 -19.23
N LEU A 90 10.27 -7.01 -20.41
CA LEU A 90 9.20 -6.16 -20.97
C LEU A 90 7.80 -6.69 -20.65
N THR A 91 7.70 -7.77 -19.90
CA THR A 91 6.43 -8.42 -19.58
C THR A 91 6.12 -8.34 -18.10
N TYR A 92 4.87 -8.63 -17.74
CA TYR A 92 4.48 -8.88 -16.35
C TYR A 92 4.62 -10.37 -16.08
N GLY A 93 5.05 -10.72 -14.88
CA GLY A 93 5.25 -12.13 -14.53
C GLY A 93 5.11 -12.40 -13.05
N ASP A 94 5.16 -13.68 -12.69
CA ASP A 94 5.11 -14.12 -11.30
C ASP A 94 6.37 -13.68 -10.56
N HIS A 95 6.22 -13.50 -9.25
CA HIS A 95 7.31 -13.04 -8.39
C HIS A 95 7.40 -13.92 -7.13
N PRO A 96 7.96 -15.14 -7.25
CA PRO A 96 8.06 -16.05 -6.10
C PRO A 96 9.30 -15.82 -5.20
N GLN A 97 9.99 -14.71 -5.38
CA GLN A 97 11.18 -14.36 -4.59
C GLN A 97 10.87 -13.26 -3.57
N LYS A 98 11.87 -12.94 -2.73
CA LYS A 98 11.77 -11.81 -1.81
C LYS A 98 11.54 -10.48 -2.57
N PRO A 99 10.92 -9.50 -1.94
CA PRO A 99 10.45 -9.46 -0.55
C PRO A 99 9.11 -10.17 -0.34
N ASP A 100 8.83 -10.56 0.91
CA ASP A 100 7.56 -11.16 1.29
C ASP A 100 6.42 -10.15 1.23
N LEU A 101 5.20 -10.62 0.95
CA LEU A 101 4.02 -9.76 0.93
C LEU A 101 3.82 -9.00 2.23
N LYS A 102 4.05 -9.64 3.38
CA LYS A 102 3.93 -8.98 4.69
C LYS A 102 4.85 -7.78 4.82
N ASN A 103 6.08 -7.90 4.32
CA ASN A 103 7.06 -6.82 4.36
C ASN A 103 6.68 -5.66 3.44
N LEU A 104 6.09 -5.97 2.28
CA LEU A 104 5.59 -4.96 1.35
C LEU A 104 4.38 -4.22 1.94
N LEU A 105 3.51 -4.94 2.65
CA LEU A 105 2.30 -4.38 3.23
C LEU A 105 2.57 -3.46 4.42
N SER A 106 3.48 -3.84 5.31
CA SER A 106 3.64 -3.24 6.64
C SER A 106 3.67 -1.70 6.63
N HIS A 107 4.64 -1.10 5.95
CA HIS A 107 4.78 0.36 5.94
C HIS A 107 3.74 1.03 5.03
N THR A 108 3.25 0.32 4.03
CA THR A 108 2.21 0.82 3.13
C THR A 108 0.88 0.97 3.89
N GLU A 109 0.49 -0.04 4.65
CA GLU A 109 -0.72 0.01 5.47
C GLU A 109 -0.61 1.08 6.56
N ASP A 110 0.54 1.15 7.24
CA ASP A 110 0.77 2.18 8.25
C ASP A 110 0.58 3.58 7.68
N ALA A 111 1.07 3.82 6.48
CA ALA A 111 0.93 5.13 5.84
C ALA A 111 -0.53 5.46 5.53
N LEU A 112 -1.34 4.49 5.12
CA LEU A 112 -2.77 4.69 4.88
C LEU A 112 -3.50 5.03 6.18
N SER A 113 -3.17 4.35 7.27
CA SER A 113 -3.71 4.63 8.60
C SER A 113 -3.35 6.06 9.05
N GLU A 114 -2.08 6.45 8.89
CA GLU A 114 -1.60 7.78 9.23
C GLU A 114 -2.22 8.88 8.36
N ALA A 115 -2.55 8.57 7.10
CA ALA A 115 -3.22 9.50 6.21
C ALA A 115 -4.70 9.71 6.57
N GLY A 116 -5.24 8.86 7.41
CA GLY A 116 -6.65 8.95 7.82
C GLY A 116 -7.63 8.36 6.82
N VAL A 117 -7.24 7.32 6.09
CA VAL A 117 -8.17 6.61 5.20
C VAL A 117 -9.27 5.95 6.03
N TRP A 118 -8.91 5.34 7.14
CA TRP A 118 -9.83 4.76 8.11
C TRP A 118 -9.51 5.29 9.52
N THR A 119 -10.44 5.07 10.45
CA THR A 119 -10.28 5.55 11.82
C THR A 119 -9.28 4.69 12.60
N ASP A 120 -9.32 3.37 12.40
CA ASP A 120 -8.45 2.41 13.07
C ASP A 120 -8.15 1.26 12.10
N ASP A 121 -6.90 0.79 12.09
CA ASP A 121 -6.47 -0.29 11.21
C ASP A 121 -7.19 -1.62 11.50
N ASN A 122 -7.77 -1.80 12.69
CA ASN A 122 -8.57 -2.97 13.01
C ASN A 122 -9.87 -3.07 12.22
N GLN A 123 -10.28 -1.98 11.54
CA GLN A 123 -11.45 -2.00 10.65
C GLN A 123 -11.19 -2.79 9.37
N VAL A 124 -9.92 -2.95 8.99
CA VAL A 124 -9.55 -3.69 7.80
C VAL A 124 -9.60 -5.18 8.14
N ASP A 125 -10.70 -5.80 7.78
CA ASP A 125 -10.96 -7.21 8.10
C ASP A 125 -10.76 -8.17 6.92
N GLU A 126 -10.39 -7.64 5.74
CA GLU A 126 -10.05 -8.43 4.58
C GLU A 126 -8.95 -7.71 3.78
N ILE A 127 -7.85 -8.44 3.51
CA ILE A 127 -6.68 -7.88 2.80
C ILE A 127 -6.23 -8.85 1.71
N PRO A 128 -6.90 -8.89 0.55
CA PRO A 128 -6.37 -9.60 -0.60
C PRO A 128 -5.12 -8.89 -1.10
N MET A 129 -4.04 -9.62 -1.33
CA MET A 129 -2.80 -9.03 -1.83
C MET A 129 -2.02 -9.98 -2.72
N ARG A 130 -1.33 -9.40 -3.69
CA ARG A 130 -0.48 -10.14 -4.61
C ARG A 130 0.68 -9.25 -5.06
N LYS A 131 1.78 -9.88 -5.45
CA LYS A 131 2.93 -9.20 -6.04
C LYS A 131 3.28 -9.80 -7.39
N TRP A 132 3.78 -8.95 -8.29
CA TRP A 132 4.19 -9.32 -9.63
C TRP A 132 5.52 -8.69 -9.99
N ARG A 133 6.19 -9.26 -10.97
CA ARG A 133 7.24 -8.58 -11.72
C ARG A 133 6.59 -7.69 -12.78
N CYS A 134 7.20 -6.55 -13.04
CA CYS A 134 6.74 -5.63 -14.07
C CYS A 134 7.93 -5.06 -14.86
N PRO A 135 7.67 -4.46 -16.04
CA PRO A 135 8.70 -3.72 -16.76
C PRO A 135 9.25 -2.59 -15.89
N ARG A 136 10.56 -2.34 -16.01
CA ARG A 136 11.21 -1.25 -15.28
C ARG A 136 10.61 0.10 -15.70
N GLY A 137 10.29 0.93 -14.73
CA GLY A 137 9.60 2.19 -14.93
C GLY A 137 8.10 2.10 -14.68
N GLU A 138 7.56 0.88 -14.56
CA GLU A 138 6.14 0.65 -14.27
C GLU A 138 5.89 0.14 -12.85
N GLU A 139 6.92 0.12 -12.00
CA GLU A 139 6.80 -0.26 -10.60
C GLU A 139 5.83 0.66 -9.87
N ARG A 140 4.92 0.05 -9.13
CA ARG A 140 3.88 0.77 -8.41
C ARG A 140 3.16 -0.13 -7.42
N VAL A 141 2.38 0.47 -6.57
CA VAL A 141 1.40 -0.24 -5.73
C VAL A 141 0.01 0.29 -6.08
N GLU A 142 -0.89 -0.61 -6.43
CA GLU A 142 -2.29 -0.27 -6.66
C GLU A 142 -3.10 -0.75 -5.46
N ILE A 143 -3.83 0.16 -4.84
CA ILE A 143 -4.61 -0.12 -3.64
C ILE A 143 -6.06 0.20 -3.92
N THR A 144 -6.94 -0.75 -3.64
CA THR A 144 -8.40 -0.53 -3.73
C THR A 144 -8.98 -0.69 -2.34
N VAL A 145 -9.60 0.35 -1.83
CA VAL A 145 -10.26 0.36 -0.52
C VAL A 145 -11.76 0.41 -0.74
N THR A 146 -12.45 -0.57 -0.15
CA THR A 146 -13.91 -0.71 -0.30
C THR A 146 -14.57 -0.78 1.08
N TRP A 147 -15.70 -0.10 1.25
CA TRP A 147 -16.46 -0.11 2.50
C TRP A 147 -17.95 0.16 2.32
#